data_be590eb3bb0a054551b3f5f7e0e9567d
#
_entry.id   be590eb3bb0a054551b3f5f7e0e9567d
#
_cell.length_a   1.000
_cell.length_b   1.000
_cell.length_c   1.000
_cell.angle_alpha   90.00
_cell.angle_beta   90.00
_cell.angle_gamma   90.00
#
_symmetry.space_group_name_H-M   'P 1'
#
loop_
_entity.id
_entity.type
_entity.pdbx_description
1 polymer ?
#
loop_
_entity_poly.entity_id
_entity_poly.type
_entity_poly.pdbx_seq_one_letter_code
_entity_poly.pdbx_strand_id
1 'polypeptide(L)'
;RGEQNVLAAMQAGETIPGDELGPNPPFKPGFMWDAGVEPLIPYAIRGVVWYQGESNAETAGRVRQHGQLFPLLVNQWREQWGQGLFPWLYVQLPALNRPHWPLFREGQRRALGQLDNVGMAVMIDTGHLSNVHPPLKKPVGERLAKWAIGTTYGSKDGAVCCGPLFESAQAKANAMLVSFKQVGSGLKSSDDKPLRHFEVCGKDGLFHGATAQIVNQKTVSVSSPQVADPIQVRYAWLPFPSSPVNLFNHADLPASP
;
A
#
# COMPACT_ATOMS: atom_id res chain seq x y z
N ARG A 1 -10.36 9.48 23.74
CA ARG A 1 -11.50 9.58 24.71
C ARG A 1 -12.82 9.16 24.08
N GLY A 2 -13.14 9.48 22.81
CA GLY A 2 -14.40 9.13 22.15
C GLY A 2 -14.66 7.63 22.00
N GLU A 3 -13.69 6.85 21.51
CA GLU A 3 -13.87 5.41 21.26
C GLU A 3 -14.08 4.59 22.54
N GLN A 4 -13.38 4.89 23.62
CA GLN A 4 -13.56 4.20 24.90
C GLN A 4 -14.89 4.51 25.55
N ASN A 5 -15.38 5.74 25.44
CA ASN A 5 -16.68 6.14 25.95
C ASN A 5 -17.83 5.50 25.17
N VAL A 6 -17.67 5.37 23.83
CA VAL A 6 -18.67 4.71 22.98
C VAL A 6 -18.78 3.22 23.32
N LEU A 7 -17.65 2.51 23.45
CA LEU A 7 -17.64 1.08 23.83
C LEU A 7 -18.25 0.84 25.22
N ALA A 8 -17.92 1.68 26.20
CA ALA A 8 -18.48 1.57 27.54
C ALA A 8 -20.01 1.81 27.57
N ALA A 9 -20.46 2.81 26.83
CA ALA A 9 -21.91 3.10 26.73
C ALA A 9 -22.66 1.98 26.01
N MET A 10 -22.09 1.40 24.95
CA MET A 10 -22.68 0.24 24.26
C MET A 10 -22.79 -1.00 25.17
N GLN A 11 -21.73 -1.28 25.96
CA GLN A 11 -21.75 -2.39 26.94
C GLN A 11 -22.76 -2.18 28.08
N ALA A 12 -23.01 -0.93 28.45
CA ALA A 12 -23.97 -0.56 29.45
C ALA A 12 -25.43 -0.46 28.92
N GLY A 13 -25.64 -0.61 27.61
CA GLY A 13 -26.96 -0.39 26.98
C GLY A 13 -27.40 1.07 27.02
N GLU A 14 -26.51 2.00 27.25
CA GLU A 14 -26.80 3.43 27.36
C GLU A 14 -26.82 4.12 26.00
N THR A 15 -27.54 5.24 25.91
CA THR A 15 -27.48 6.14 24.77
C THR A 15 -26.08 6.73 24.70
N ILE A 16 -25.40 6.57 23.56
CA ILE A 16 -24.02 7.05 23.39
C ILE A 16 -24.00 8.57 23.61
N PRO A 17 -23.19 9.06 24.56
CA PRO A 17 -23.04 10.49 24.76
C PRO A 17 -22.36 11.11 23.56
N GLY A 18 -23.05 11.96 22.86
CA GLY A 18 -22.51 12.61 21.67
C GLY A 18 -23.60 13.37 20.99
N ASP A 19 -24.02 14.15 21.67
CA ASP A 19 -24.97 15.22 21.68
C ASP A 19 -25.14 15.96 20.37
N GLU A 20 -24.11 16.10 19.54
CA GLU A 20 -24.17 16.73 18.23
C GLU A 20 -24.32 15.76 17.06
N LEU A 21 -24.10 14.45 17.29
CA LEU A 21 -24.11 13.42 16.23
C LEU A 21 -25.38 12.55 16.24
N GLY A 22 -26.29 12.79 17.17
CA GLY A 22 -27.53 12.01 17.33
C GLY A 22 -27.28 10.60 17.89
N PRO A 23 -28.35 9.78 18.01
CA PRO A 23 -28.30 8.46 18.64
C PRO A 23 -27.45 7.43 17.86
N ASN A 24 -27.10 7.69 16.61
CA ASN A 24 -26.31 6.80 15.74
C ASN A 24 -25.15 7.57 15.10
N PRO A 25 -24.08 7.91 15.87
CA PRO A 25 -22.93 8.59 15.30
C PRO A 25 -22.24 7.72 14.26
N PRO A 26 -21.68 8.29 13.20
CA PRO A 26 -21.03 7.54 12.12
C PRO A 26 -19.81 6.72 12.59
N PHE A 27 -19.32 6.96 13.80
CA PHE A 27 -18.20 6.24 14.42
C PHE A 27 -18.65 5.09 15.34
N LYS A 28 -19.96 4.82 15.44
CA LYS A 28 -20.44 3.65 16.18
C LYS A 28 -19.89 2.37 15.54
N PRO A 29 -19.26 1.47 16.32
CA PRO A 29 -18.81 0.19 15.80
C PRO A 29 -19.95 -0.58 15.12
N GLY A 30 -19.71 -1.11 13.93
CA GLY A 30 -20.70 -1.83 13.14
C GLY A 30 -21.66 -0.96 12.34
N PHE A 31 -21.86 0.32 12.68
CA PHE A 31 -22.88 1.16 12.04
C PHE A 31 -22.77 1.23 10.52
N MET A 32 -21.55 1.45 10.01
CA MET A 32 -21.31 1.52 8.56
C MET A 32 -21.52 0.16 7.87
N TRP A 33 -21.25 -0.92 8.59
CA TRP A 33 -21.56 -2.25 8.11
C TRP A 33 -23.07 -2.47 8.03
N ASP A 34 -23.76 -2.32 9.15
CA ASP A 34 -25.21 -2.61 9.29
C ASP A 34 -26.04 -1.73 8.32
N ALA A 35 -25.70 -0.46 8.20
CA ALA A 35 -26.46 0.50 7.41
C ALA A 35 -26.03 0.58 5.93
N GLY A 36 -24.75 0.31 5.63
CA GLY A 36 -24.18 0.62 4.32
C GLY A 36 -23.67 -0.58 3.53
N VAL A 37 -23.27 -1.67 4.20
CA VAL A 37 -22.64 -2.81 3.52
C VAL A 37 -23.53 -4.05 3.56
N GLU A 38 -24.04 -4.44 4.71
CA GLU A 38 -24.87 -5.63 4.89
C GLU A 38 -26.09 -5.66 3.94
N PRO A 39 -26.84 -4.57 3.72
CA PRO A 39 -27.95 -4.56 2.78
C PRO A 39 -27.56 -4.82 1.33
N LEU A 40 -26.27 -4.69 0.98
CA LEU A 40 -25.77 -4.93 -0.37
C LEU A 40 -25.34 -6.38 -0.62
N ILE A 41 -25.20 -7.19 0.43
CA ILE A 41 -24.74 -8.58 0.32
C ILE A 41 -25.54 -9.43 -0.70
N PRO A 42 -26.88 -9.28 -0.85
CA PRO A 42 -27.61 -10.03 -1.86
C PRO A 42 -27.21 -9.75 -3.31
N TYR A 43 -26.57 -8.61 -3.57
CA TYR A 43 -26.13 -8.27 -4.93
C TYR A 43 -24.84 -9.03 -5.27
N ALA A 44 -24.85 -9.72 -6.41
CA ALA A 44 -23.64 -10.32 -6.94
C ALA A 44 -22.64 -9.23 -7.36
N ILE A 45 -21.41 -9.33 -6.85
CA ILE A 45 -20.32 -8.41 -7.19
C ILE A 45 -19.22 -9.15 -7.93
N ARG A 46 -18.49 -8.46 -8.81
CA ARG A 46 -17.34 -9.04 -9.51
C ARG A 46 -16.05 -8.89 -8.74
N GLY A 47 -16.01 -8.02 -7.75
CA GLY A 47 -14.85 -7.73 -6.92
C GLY A 47 -15.02 -6.42 -6.16
N VAL A 48 -14.02 -6.07 -5.38
CA VAL A 48 -13.98 -4.82 -4.59
C VAL A 48 -12.83 -3.95 -5.04
N VAL A 49 -13.07 -2.65 -5.13
CA VAL A 49 -12.06 -1.61 -5.29
C VAL A 49 -11.99 -0.82 -3.98
N TRP A 50 -10.82 -0.83 -3.33
CA TRP A 50 -10.64 -0.27 -2.00
C TRP A 50 -9.62 0.86 -1.97
N TYR A 51 -10.02 2.05 -1.55
CA TYR A 51 -9.13 3.19 -1.35
C TYR A 51 -9.40 3.82 0.01
N GLN A 52 -8.61 3.45 1.01
CA GLN A 52 -8.77 3.88 2.39
C GLN A 52 -7.47 3.63 3.17
N GLY A 53 -7.30 4.28 4.33
CA GLY A 53 -6.23 3.98 5.27
C GLY A 53 -5.61 5.21 5.92
N GLU A 54 -5.99 6.39 5.50
CA GLU A 54 -5.37 7.67 5.87
C GLU A 54 -5.42 7.91 7.39
N SER A 55 -6.57 7.70 8.03
CA SER A 55 -6.70 7.82 9.49
C SER A 55 -6.05 6.65 10.24
N ASN A 56 -5.94 5.49 9.62
CA ASN A 56 -5.20 4.36 10.19
C ASN A 56 -3.67 4.57 10.17
N ALA A 57 -3.18 5.51 9.33
CA ALA A 57 -1.76 5.87 9.24
C ALA A 57 -1.33 6.98 10.21
N GLU A 58 -2.21 7.47 11.10
CA GLU A 58 -1.91 8.60 12.00
C GLU A 58 -0.94 8.22 13.13
N THR A 59 -1.00 7.00 13.64
CA THR A 59 -0.12 6.52 14.71
C THR A 59 0.46 5.15 14.39
N ALA A 60 1.64 4.85 14.92
CA ALA A 60 2.26 3.53 14.77
C ALA A 60 1.39 2.39 15.32
N GLY A 61 0.59 2.65 16.37
CA GLY A 61 -0.36 1.69 16.94
C GLY A 61 -1.46 1.34 15.93
N ARG A 62 -2.11 2.35 15.33
CA ARG A 62 -3.13 2.17 14.30
C ARG A 62 -2.59 1.48 13.05
N VAL A 63 -1.36 1.80 12.64
CA VAL A 63 -0.71 1.11 11.51
C VAL A 63 -0.57 -0.39 11.79
N ARG A 64 -0.07 -0.77 12.96
CA ARG A 64 0.03 -2.20 13.35
C ARG A 64 -1.32 -2.88 13.39
N GLN A 65 -2.33 -2.21 13.98
CA GLN A 65 -3.70 -2.70 14.03
C GLN A 65 -4.29 -2.90 12.63
N HIS A 66 -4.11 -1.95 11.73
CA HIS A 66 -4.58 -2.05 10.34
C HIS A 66 -3.95 -3.25 9.61
N GLY A 67 -2.68 -3.54 9.83
CA GLY A 67 -2.01 -4.71 9.25
C GLY A 67 -2.67 -6.06 9.63
N GLN A 68 -3.39 -6.11 10.77
CA GLN A 68 -4.18 -7.27 11.19
C GLN A 68 -5.64 -7.16 10.71
N LEU A 69 -6.23 -5.98 10.79
CA LEU A 69 -7.65 -5.78 10.48
C LEU A 69 -7.93 -5.82 8.98
N PHE A 70 -7.02 -5.36 8.13
CA PHE A 70 -7.26 -5.34 6.69
C PHE A 70 -7.43 -6.75 6.08
N PRO A 71 -6.58 -7.74 6.37
CA PRO A 71 -6.83 -9.12 5.94
C PRO A 71 -8.13 -9.71 6.49
N LEU A 72 -8.48 -9.40 7.74
CA LEU A 72 -9.75 -9.84 8.34
C LEU A 72 -10.95 -9.24 7.60
N LEU A 73 -10.92 -7.94 7.31
CA LEU A 73 -11.96 -7.26 6.53
C LEU A 73 -12.20 -7.92 5.18
N VAL A 74 -11.13 -8.18 4.43
CA VAL A 74 -11.21 -8.79 3.10
C VAL A 74 -11.84 -10.18 3.18
N ASN A 75 -11.38 -11.01 4.12
CA ASN A 75 -11.87 -12.37 4.29
C ASN A 75 -13.30 -12.40 4.78
N GLN A 76 -13.66 -11.54 5.73
CA GLN A 76 -15.03 -11.42 6.25
C GLN A 76 -16.02 -11.01 5.14
N TRP A 77 -15.68 -10.05 4.30
CA TRP A 77 -16.55 -9.68 3.19
C TRP A 77 -16.73 -10.83 2.20
N ARG A 78 -15.68 -11.56 1.88
CA ARG A 78 -15.75 -12.76 1.01
C ARG A 78 -16.65 -13.84 1.61
N GLU A 79 -16.55 -14.08 2.91
CA GLU A 79 -17.39 -15.02 3.63
C GLU A 79 -18.86 -14.59 3.59
N GLN A 80 -19.13 -13.33 3.91
CA GLN A 80 -20.51 -12.81 3.95
C GLN A 80 -21.18 -12.81 2.57
N TRP A 81 -20.45 -12.48 1.50
CA TRP A 81 -20.98 -12.55 0.15
C TRP A 81 -21.15 -13.97 -0.38
N GLY A 82 -20.43 -14.96 0.14
CA GLY A 82 -20.54 -16.35 -0.28
C GLY A 82 -20.16 -16.61 -1.74
N GLN A 83 -19.46 -15.69 -2.41
CA GLN A 83 -19.08 -15.77 -3.82
C GLN A 83 -17.63 -16.27 -4.02
N GLY A 84 -17.01 -16.86 -2.97
CA GLY A 84 -15.63 -17.31 -3.00
C GLY A 84 -14.61 -16.16 -2.99
N LEU A 85 -13.42 -16.44 -3.53
CA LEU A 85 -12.29 -15.51 -3.51
C LEU A 85 -12.41 -14.46 -4.63
N PHE A 86 -13.44 -13.62 -4.60
CA PHE A 86 -13.52 -12.52 -5.57
C PHE A 86 -12.34 -11.55 -5.44
N PRO A 87 -11.95 -10.87 -6.54
CA PRO A 87 -10.82 -9.94 -6.55
C PRO A 87 -11.00 -8.79 -5.55
N TRP A 88 -9.93 -8.47 -4.83
CA TRP A 88 -9.87 -7.28 -4.00
C TRP A 88 -8.70 -6.41 -4.44
N LEU A 89 -9.03 -5.31 -5.12
CA LEU A 89 -8.04 -4.40 -5.68
C LEU A 89 -7.96 -3.15 -4.80
N TYR A 90 -6.77 -2.84 -4.29
CA TYR A 90 -6.63 -1.72 -3.36
C TYR A 90 -5.53 -0.75 -3.75
N VAL A 91 -5.63 0.45 -3.21
CA VAL A 91 -4.70 1.55 -3.46
C VAL A 91 -3.67 1.60 -2.34
N GLN A 92 -2.38 1.48 -2.68
CA GLN A 92 -1.32 1.89 -1.77
C GLN A 92 -1.37 3.42 -1.66
N LEU A 93 -1.41 3.94 -0.44
CA LEU A 93 -1.59 5.37 -0.21
C LEU A 93 -0.57 6.22 -0.96
N PRO A 94 -1.02 7.28 -1.66
CA PRO A 94 -0.13 8.24 -2.33
C PRO A 94 0.73 8.99 -1.32
N ALA A 95 1.74 9.71 -1.81
CA ALA A 95 2.65 10.45 -0.94
C ALA A 95 1.92 11.56 -0.15
N LEU A 96 2.19 11.62 1.16
CA LEU A 96 1.70 12.66 2.07
C LEU A 96 2.69 12.82 3.22
N ASN A 97 2.98 14.06 3.61
CA ASN A 97 3.96 14.33 4.67
C ASN A 97 3.40 14.05 6.07
N ARG A 98 3.29 12.76 6.42
CA ARG A 98 2.92 12.29 7.77
C ARG A 98 3.88 11.21 8.26
N PRO A 99 4.29 11.20 9.54
CA PRO A 99 5.41 10.37 10.04
C PRO A 99 5.27 8.88 9.79
N HIS A 100 4.08 8.33 9.93
CA HIS A 100 3.85 6.88 9.84
C HIS A 100 3.44 6.38 8.44
N TRP A 101 3.43 7.27 7.45
CA TRP A 101 3.03 6.97 6.08
C TRP A 101 3.87 5.87 5.40
N PRO A 102 5.20 5.88 5.53
CA PRO A 102 6.04 4.80 4.99
C PRO A 102 5.72 3.44 5.60
N LEU A 103 5.54 3.41 6.93
CA LEU A 103 5.19 2.18 7.65
C LEU A 103 3.82 1.63 7.22
N PHE A 104 2.84 2.51 6.95
CA PHE A 104 1.52 2.12 6.47
C PHE A 104 1.59 1.54 5.06
N ARG A 105 2.32 2.18 4.13
CA ARG A 105 2.55 1.66 2.77
C ARG A 105 3.22 0.29 2.78
N GLU A 106 4.19 0.08 3.67
CA GLU A 106 4.80 -1.24 3.86
C GLU A 106 3.77 -2.29 4.33
N GLY A 107 2.88 -1.94 5.25
CA GLY A 107 1.77 -2.80 5.66
C GLY A 107 0.88 -3.18 4.48
N GLN A 108 0.53 -2.21 3.63
CA GLN A 108 -0.24 -2.45 2.41
C GLN A 108 0.51 -3.36 1.42
N ARG A 109 1.81 -3.17 1.23
CA ARG A 109 2.65 -4.04 0.39
C ARG A 109 2.67 -5.48 0.91
N ARG A 110 2.81 -5.66 2.22
CA ARG A 110 2.82 -6.99 2.87
C ARG A 110 1.49 -7.73 2.71
N ALA A 111 0.37 -7.02 2.66
CA ALA A 111 -0.94 -7.63 2.45
C ALA A 111 -1.05 -8.42 1.12
N LEU A 112 -0.25 -8.06 0.10
CA LEU A 112 -0.14 -8.84 -1.15
C LEU A 112 0.37 -10.28 -0.96
N GLY A 113 1.12 -10.54 0.10
CA GLY A 113 1.61 -11.88 0.44
C GLY A 113 0.77 -12.61 1.49
N GLN A 114 -0.24 -11.94 2.06
CA GLN A 114 -1.12 -12.49 3.10
C GLN A 114 -2.50 -12.87 2.57
N LEU A 115 -2.87 -12.37 1.41
CA LEU A 115 -4.20 -12.52 0.83
C LEU A 115 -4.11 -13.07 -0.58
N ASP A 116 -5.03 -13.98 -0.90
CA ASP A 116 -5.21 -14.48 -2.26
C ASP A 116 -6.10 -13.55 -3.09
N ASN A 117 -5.91 -13.58 -4.41
CA ASN A 117 -6.68 -12.82 -5.39
C ASN A 117 -6.81 -11.33 -5.05
N VAL A 118 -5.67 -10.69 -4.77
CA VAL A 118 -5.57 -9.27 -4.47
C VAL A 118 -4.62 -8.56 -5.44
N GLY A 119 -4.84 -7.27 -5.63
CA GLY A 119 -3.97 -6.41 -6.43
C GLY A 119 -3.82 -5.04 -5.79
N MET A 120 -2.64 -4.43 -5.94
CA MET A 120 -2.33 -3.14 -5.33
C MET A 120 -1.89 -2.12 -6.37
N ALA A 121 -2.63 -1.04 -6.50
CA ALA A 121 -2.23 0.13 -7.28
C ALA A 121 -1.24 0.97 -6.49
N VAL A 122 0.00 1.02 -6.94
CA VAL A 122 1.07 1.82 -6.31
C VAL A 122 0.91 3.28 -6.70
N MET A 123 0.88 4.20 -5.70
CA MET A 123 0.60 5.62 -5.90
C MET A 123 1.67 6.54 -5.31
N ILE A 124 2.90 6.06 -5.08
CA ILE A 124 4.00 6.84 -4.49
C ILE A 124 4.42 8.06 -5.32
N ASP A 125 4.23 8.01 -6.62
CA ASP A 125 4.54 9.07 -7.59
C ASP A 125 3.45 10.15 -7.69
N THR A 126 2.36 9.98 -6.96
CA THR A 126 1.27 10.93 -6.86
C THR A 126 1.11 11.39 -5.41
N GLY A 127 0.16 12.24 -5.15
CA GLY A 127 -0.10 12.72 -3.81
C GLY A 127 0.04 14.23 -3.69
N HIS A 128 0.05 14.70 -2.46
CA HIS A 128 0.20 16.12 -2.15
C HIS A 128 0.90 16.27 -0.80
N LEU A 129 1.75 17.28 -0.66
CA LEU A 129 2.55 17.47 0.56
C LEU A 129 1.70 17.52 1.84
N SER A 130 0.56 18.21 1.80
CA SER A 130 -0.29 18.49 2.96
C SER A 130 -1.76 18.13 2.79
N ASN A 131 -2.24 17.89 1.54
CA ASN A 131 -3.64 17.55 1.30
C ASN A 131 -3.82 16.02 1.27
N VAL A 132 -4.56 15.49 2.24
CA VAL A 132 -4.90 14.07 2.35
C VAL A 132 -5.82 13.59 1.22
N HIS A 133 -6.51 14.51 0.54
CA HIS A 133 -7.34 14.24 -0.62
C HIS A 133 -6.69 14.80 -1.90
N PRO A 134 -5.65 14.14 -2.44
CA PRO A 134 -4.97 14.64 -3.62
C PRO A 134 -5.93 14.64 -4.82
N PRO A 135 -5.93 15.70 -5.65
CA PRO A 135 -6.89 15.84 -6.75
C PRO A 135 -6.62 14.89 -7.92
N LEU A 136 -5.39 14.39 -8.06
CA LEU A 136 -4.98 13.54 -9.17
C LEU A 136 -5.51 12.11 -9.00
N LYS A 137 -6.76 11.87 -9.41
CA LYS A 137 -7.45 10.57 -9.26
C LYS A 137 -7.39 9.69 -10.51
N LYS A 138 -7.13 10.25 -11.70
CA LYS A 138 -7.07 9.49 -12.93
C LYS A 138 -6.09 8.30 -12.88
N PRO A 139 -4.82 8.46 -12.42
CA PRO A 139 -3.89 7.33 -12.32
C PRO A 139 -4.36 6.24 -11.35
N VAL A 140 -5.14 6.58 -10.32
CA VAL A 140 -5.73 5.59 -9.40
C VAL A 140 -6.65 4.64 -10.16
N GLY A 141 -7.62 5.21 -10.90
CA GLY A 141 -8.57 4.43 -11.71
C GLY A 141 -7.86 3.60 -12.78
N GLU A 142 -6.91 4.19 -13.51
CA GLU A 142 -6.16 3.51 -14.56
C GLU A 142 -5.34 2.32 -14.03
N ARG A 143 -4.66 2.48 -12.88
CA ARG A 143 -3.86 1.41 -12.28
C ARG A 143 -4.72 0.29 -11.69
N LEU A 144 -5.85 0.62 -11.07
CA LEU A 144 -6.82 -0.38 -10.63
C LEU A 144 -7.45 -1.12 -11.82
N ALA A 145 -7.77 -0.41 -12.90
CA ALA A 145 -8.28 -1.03 -14.13
C ALA A 145 -7.27 -1.98 -14.77
N LYS A 146 -5.97 -1.65 -14.78
CA LYS A 146 -4.92 -2.58 -15.25
C LYS A 146 -4.92 -3.89 -14.47
N TRP A 147 -5.06 -3.83 -13.15
CA TRP A 147 -5.22 -5.03 -12.32
C TRP A 147 -6.48 -5.82 -12.69
N ALA A 148 -7.63 -5.16 -12.76
CA ALA A 148 -8.89 -5.81 -13.09
C ALA A 148 -8.85 -6.48 -14.46
N ILE A 149 -8.35 -5.80 -15.48
CA ILE A 149 -8.22 -6.33 -16.84
C ILE A 149 -7.27 -7.53 -16.87
N GLY A 150 -6.11 -7.41 -16.22
CA GLY A 150 -5.08 -8.45 -16.26
C GLY A 150 -5.42 -9.71 -15.45
N THR A 151 -6.15 -9.57 -14.34
CA THR A 151 -6.39 -10.69 -13.41
C THR A 151 -7.83 -11.19 -13.39
N THR A 152 -8.81 -10.32 -13.62
CA THR A 152 -10.23 -10.64 -13.46
C THR A 152 -10.92 -10.84 -14.79
N TYR A 153 -10.60 -10.00 -15.78
CA TYR A 153 -11.24 -10.03 -17.09
C TYR A 153 -10.44 -10.75 -18.18
N GLY A 154 -9.28 -11.31 -17.80
CA GLY A 154 -8.52 -12.23 -18.64
C GLY A 154 -7.91 -11.57 -19.88
N SER A 155 -7.13 -10.51 -19.75
CA SER A 155 -6.31 -10.05 -20.86
C SER A 155 -5.37 -11.18 -21.31
N LYS A 156 -5.47 -11.57 -22.60
CA LYS A 156 -4.64 -12.65 -23.17
C LYS A 156 -3.18 -12.26 -23.38
N ASP A 157 -2.83 -11.00 -23.13
CA ASP A 157 -1.57 -10.42 -23.60
C ASP A 157 -0.46 -10.36 -22.53
N GLY A 158 -0.58 -11.10 -21.41
CA GLY A 158 0.41 -11.05 -20.33
C GLY A 158 0.58 -9.62 -19.77
N ALA A 159 -0.51 -8.87 -19.70
CA ALA A 159 -0.51 -7.46 -19.36
C ALA A 159 0.15 -7.21 -18.01
N VAL A 160 1.07 -6.27 -17.99
CA VAL A 160 1.70 -5.79 -16.76
C VAL A 160 0.66 -5.06 -15.92
N CYS A 161 0.24 -5.67 -14.81
CA CYS A 161 -0.85 -5.17 -13.98
C CYS A 161 -0.42 -4.03 -13.05
N CYS A 162 0.85 -4.01 -12.66
CA CYS A 162 1.38 -2.99 -11.74
C CYS A 162 2.86 -2.69 -12.02
N GLY A 163 3.39 -1.74 -11.27
CA GLY A 163 4.82 -1.46 -11.22
C GLY A 163 5.62 -2.52 -10.47
N PRO A 164 6.95 -2.39 -10.46
CA PRO A 164 7.83 -3.34 -9.79
C PRO A 164 7.47 -3.52 -8.31
N LEU A 165 7.37 -4.77 -7.90
CA LEU A 165 7.14 -5.17 -6.52
C LEU A 165 8.38 -5.89 -6.00
N PHE A 166 8.78 -5.59 -4.77
CA PHE A 166 9.89 -6.30 -4.10
C PHE A 166 9.67 -7.81 -4.13
N GLU A 167 10.69 -8.54 -4.53
CA GLU A 167 10.73 -10.01 -4.55
C GLU A 167 11.70 -10.54 -3.50
N SER A 168 12.95 -10.09 -3.56
CA SER A 168 14.01 -10.51 -2.64
C SER A 168 15.14 -9.50 -2.58
N ALA A 169 15.94 -9.57 -1.51
CA ALA A 169 17.20 -8.83 -1.40
C ALA A 169 18.30 -9.78 -0.88
N GLN A 170 19.49 -9.66 -1.46
CA GLN A 170 20.64 -10.46 -1.09
C GLN A 170 21.88 -9.58 -1.00
N ALA A 171 22.63 -9.71 0.09
CA ALA A 171 23.92 -9.08 0.22
C ALA A 171 24.95 -9.74 -0.71
N LYS A 172 25.71 -8.92 -1.44
CA LYS A 172 26.81 -9.36 -2.30
C LYS A 172 27.94 -8.34 -2.20
N ALA A 173 29.06 -8.75 -1.60
CA ALA A 173 30.15 -7.86 -1.26
C ALA A 173 29.61 -6.61 -0.49
N ASN A 174 29.95 -5.41 -0.94
CA ASN A 174 29.52 -4.15 -0.33
C ASN A 174 28.19 -3.59 -0.84
N ALA A 175 27.35 -4.43 -1.46
CA ALA A 175 26.09 -4.02 -2.04
C ALA A 175 24.94 -4.96 -1.69
N MET A 176 23.71 -4.45 -1.73
CA MET A 176 22.49 -5.24 -1.74
C MET A 176 21.99 -5.40 -3.19
N LEU A 177 21.78 -6.64 -3.62
CA LEU A 177 21.08 -6.94 -4.87
C LEU A 177 19.60 -7.10 -4.57
N VAL A 178 18.79 -6.18 -5.07
CA VAL A 178 17.33 -6.14 -4.87
C VAL A 178 16.65 -6.61 -6.13
N SER A 179 15.94 -7.72 -6.06
CA SER A 179 15.14 -8.26 -7.16
C SER A 179 13.68 -7.87 -7.05
N PHE A 180 13.09 -7.61 -8.20
CA PHE A 180 11.68 -7.20 -8.33
C PHE A 180 10.92 -8.16 -9.22
N LYS A 181 9.66 -8.42 -8.88
CA LYS A 181 8.64 -9.04 -9.72
C LYS A 181 7.75 -7.97 -10.35
N GLN A 182 6.90 -8.34 -11.32
CA GLN A 182 6.01 -7.42 -12.06
C GLN A 182 6.76 -6.34 -12.85
N VAL A 183 7.92 -6.68 -13.34
CA VAL A 183 8.78 -5.74 -14.09
C VAL A 183 8.42 -5.63 -15.57
N GLY A 184 7.58 -6.52 -16.10
CA GLY A 184 7.27 -6.58 -17.53
C GLY A 184 8.53 -6.80 -18.37
N SER A 185 8.78 -5.93 -19.34
CA SER A 185 10.00 -5.95 -20.17
C SER A 185 11.25 -5.41 -19.46
N GLY A 186 11.14 -4.98 -18.21
CA GLY A 186 12.26 -4.59 -17.37
C GLY A 186 12.07 -3.30 -16.59
N LEU A 187 13.06 -3.05 -15.71
CA LEU A 187 13.17 -1.83 -14.91
C LEU A 187 13.75 -0.68 -15.75
N LYS A 188 13.35 0.54 -15.44
CA LYS A 188 13.94 1.77 -15.98
C LYS A 188 13.97 2.90 -14.95
N SER A 189 14.83 3.89 -15.18
CA SER A 189 14.66 5.22 -14.61
C SER A 189 13.65 6.01 -15.47
N SER A 190 12.65 6.62 -14.85
CA SER A 190 11.61 7.35 -15.60
C SER A 190 12.07 8.69 -16.18
N ASP A 191 13.23 9.18 -15.75
CA ASP A 191 13.80 10.46 -16.16
C ASP A 191 15.27 10.36 -16.60
N ASP A 192 15.75 9.14 -16.87
CA ASP A 192 17.12 8.82 -17.28
C ASP A 192 18.22 9.31 -16.31
N LYS A 193 17.83 9.69 -15.08
CA LYS A 193 18.75 10.10 -14.02
C LYS A 193 19.06 8.93 -13.08
N PRO A 194 20.11 9.04 -12.26
CA PRO A 194 20.39 8.06 -11.21
C PRO A 194 19.16 7.77 -10.34
N LEU A 195 18.99 6.51 -9.98
CA LEU A 195 17.88 6.10 -9.10
C LEU A 195 17.96 6.78 -7.75
N ARG A 196 16.83 7.19 -7.24
CA ARG A 196 16.70 7.97 -6.00
C ARG A 196 16.05 7.20 -4.87
N HIS A 197 16.23 7.70 -3.65
CA HIS A 197 15.54 7.25 -2.43
C HIS A 197 15.85 5.81 -2.02
N PHE A 198 17.02 5.31 -2.36
CA PHE A 198 17.53 4.07 -1.81
C PHE A 198 18.40 4.35 -0.57
N GLU A 199 18.29 3.48 0.42
CA GLU A 199 19.11 3.50 1.62
C GLU A 199 19.47 2.08 2.00
N VAL A 200 20.65 1.91 2.58
CA VAL A 200 21.13 0.64 3.15
C VAL A 200 21.56 0.82 4.58
N CYS A 201 21.51 -0.23 5.38
CA CYS A 201 22.12 -0.24 6.70
C CYS A 201 22.93 -1.50 6.94
N GLY A 202 23.94 -1.38 7.81
CA GLY A 202 24.76 -2.44 8.34
C GLY A 202 24.22 -2.98 9.68
N LYS A 203 25.11 -3.63 10.45
CA LYS A 203 24.77 -4.22 11.77
C LYS A 203 24.40 -3.18 12.83
N ASP A 204 24.77 -1.93 12.64
CA ASP A 204 24.42 -0.81 13.52
C ASP A 204 22.94 -0.40 13.44
N GLY A 205 22.21 -0.87 12.43
CA GLY A 205 20.80 -0.53 12.21
C GLY A 205 20.57 0.89 11.69
N LEU A 206 21.63 1.64 11.37
CA LEU A 206 21.52 3.00 10.83
C LEU A 206 21.41 2.98 9.31
N PHE A 207 20.38 3.61 8.77
CA PHE A 207 20.19 3.72 7.33
C PHE A 207 20.93 4.93 6.76
N HIS A 208 21.71 4.69 5.72
CA HIS A 208 22.47 5.68 4.97
C HIS A 208 22.00 5.75 3.53
N GLY A 209 22.00 6.95 2.95
CA GLY A 209 21.71 7.16 1.54
C GLY A 209 22.64 6.32 0.66
N ALA A 210 22.07 5.73 -0.37
CA ALA A 210 22.77 4.78 -1.21
C ALA A 210 22.66 5.11 -2.70
N THR A 211 23.70 4.79 -3.46
CA THR A 211 23.68 4.76 -4.92
C THR A 211 23.02 3.46 -5.36
N ALA A 212 22.13 3.57 -6.34
CA ALA A 212 21.40 2.44 -6.89
C ALA A 212 21.51 2.39 -8.40
N GLN A 213 21.77 1.19 -8.96
CA GLN A 213 21.93 0.97 -10.40
C GLN A 213 21.14 -0.25 -10.86
N ILE A 214 20.43 -0.15 -11.96
CA ILE A 214 19.79 -1.29 -12.62
C ILE A 214 20.87 -2.14 -13.25
N VAL A 215 21.03 -3.39 -12.79
CA VAL A 215 22.08 -4.31 -13.27
C VAL A 215 21.56 -5.35 -14.27
N ASN A 216 20.26 -5.57 -14.30
CA ASN A 216 19.56 -6.37 -15.31
C ASN A 216 18.06 -6.02 -15.30
N GLN A 217 17.26 -6.72 -16.11
CA GLN A 217 15.83 -6.43 -16.28
C GLN A 217 15.03 -6.37 -14.97
N LYS A 218 15.45 -7.07 -13.90
CA LYS A 218 14.68 -7.18 -12.64
C LYS A 218 15.46 -6.85 -11.37
N THR A 219 16.73 -6.50 -11.48
CA THR A 219 17.61 -6.34 -10.32
C THR A 219 18.24 -4.97 -10.26
N VAL A 220 18.22 -4.38 -9.07
CA VAL A 220 18.94 -3.14 -8.72
C VAL A 220 20.05 -3.49 -7.74
N SER A 221 21.27 -3.01 -8.00
CA SER A 221 22.39 -3.04 -7.05
C SER A 221 22.40 -1.75 -6.26
N VAL A 222 22.46 -1.86 -4.92
CA VAL A 222 22.36 -0.72 -3.99
C VAL A 222 23.55 -0.74 -3.04
N SER A 223 24.33 0.33 -3.00
CA SER A 223 25.53 0.42 -2.13
C SER A 223 25.71 1.83 -1.58
N SER A 224 26.39 1.93 -0.43
CA SER A 224 26.78 3.20 0.18
C SER A 224 28.22 3.13 0.64
N PRO A 225 29.04 4.16 0.41
CA PRO A 225 30.42 4.19 0.96
C PRO A 225 30.45 4.22 2.50
N GLN A 226 29.34 4.56 3.14
CA GLN A 226 29.19 4.59 4.60
C GLN A 226 28.86 3.22 5.20
N VAL A 227 28.54 2.20 4.36
CA VAL A 227 28.11 0.87 4.81
C VAL A 227 28.90 -0.20 4.05
N ALA A 228 29.98 -0.69 4.63
CA ALA A 228 30.83 -1.70 3.99
C ALA A 228 30.12 -3.05 3.84
N ASP A 229 29.35 -3.46 4.86
CA ASP A 229 28.65 -4.74 4.91
C ASP A 229 27.13 -4.50 5.09
N PRO A 230 26.39 -4.19 4.00
CA PRO A 230 24.97 -3.92 4.09
C PRO A 230 24.17 -5.21 4.35
N ILE A 231 23.22 -5.14 5.29
CA ILE A 231 22.33 -6.26 5.63
C ILE A 231 20.85 -5.96 5.39
N GLN A 232 20.49 -4.67 5.25
CA GLN A 232 19.14 -4.26 4.92
C GLN A 232 19.15 -3.15 3.86
N VAL A 233 18.07 -3.09 3.11
CA VAL A 233 17.84 -2.06 2.11
C VAL A 233 16.39 -1.59 2.20
N ARG A 234 16.17 -0.31 1.96
CA ARG A 234 14.83 0.26 1.81
C ARG A 234 14.78 1.23 0.63
N TYR A 235 13.62 1.34 0.03
CA TYR A 235 13.35 2.22 -1.10
C TYR A 235 12.19 3.15 -0.77
N ALA A 236 12.35 4.44 -1.07
CA ALA A 236 11.33 5.48 -0.88
C ALA A 236 10.68 5.44 0.51
N TRP A 237 11.47 5.13 1.55
CA TRP A 237 11.04 5.06 2.94
C TRP A 237 10.95 6.47 3.55
N LEU A 238 10.09 7.30 2.97
CA LEU A 238 9.84 8.66 3.39
C LEU A 238 8.36 9.01 3.17
N PRO A 239 7.78 9.90 3.99
CA PRO A 239 6.38 10.26 3.89
C PRO A 239 6.03 10.88 2.53
N PHE A 240 6.80 11.87 2.11
CA PHE A 240 6.65 12.58 0.85
C PHE A 240 8.02 12.79 0.20
N PRO A 241 8.28 12.25 -0.98
CA PRO A 241 9.53 12.45 -1.69
C PRO A 241 9.62 13.88 -2.23
N SER A 242 10.62 14.65 -1.73
CA SER A 242 10.86 16.02 -2.19
C SER A 242 11.34 16.09 -3.64
N SER A 243 12.07 15.07 -4.09
CA SER A 243 12.32 14.79 -5.50
C SER A 243 11.52 13.56 -5.91
N PRO A 244 10.89 13.55 -7.10
CA PRO A 244 10.04 12.44 -7.52
C PRO A 244 10.78 11.10 -7.53
N VAL A 245 10.09 10.04 -7.16
CA VAL A 245 10.59 8.67 -7.36
C VAL A 245 10.80 8.41 -8.86
N ASN A 246 11.79 7.60 -9.21
CA ASN A 246 12.09 7.35 -10.62
C ASN A 246 12.40 5.88 -10.97
N LEU A 247 12.21 4.95 -10.04
CA LEU A 247 12.26 3.54 -10.40
C LEU A 247 10.88 3.10 -10.90
N PHE A 248 10.83 2.72 -12.17
CA PHE A 248 9.63 2.32 -12.90
C PHE A 248 9.89 1.04 -13.72
N ASN A 249 8.84 0.41 -14.21
CA ASN A 249 8.96 -0.53 -15.32
C ASN A 249 8.70 0.16 -16.67
N HIS A 250 8.94 -0.55 -17.77
CA HIS A 250 8.71 -0.01 -19.13
C HIS A 250 7.22 0.21 -19.48
N ALA A 251 6.28 -0.21 -18.62
CA ALA A 251 4.86 0.13 -18.75
C ALA A 251 4.48 1.44 -18.02
N ASP A 252 5.48 2.25 -17.64
CA ASP A 252 5.33 3.53 -16.93
C ASP A 252 4.61 3.40 -15.58
N LEU A 253 4.84 2.30 -14.87
CA LEU A 253 4.28 2.07 -13.55
C LEU A 253 5.40 2.13 -12.48
N PRO A 254 5.20 2.89 -11.38
CA PRO A 254 6.21 3.09 -10.34
C PRO A 254 6.42 1.84 -9.48
N ALA A 255 7.65 1.66 -9.02
CA ALA A 255 7.96 0.64 -8.03
C ALA A 255 7.31 0.96 -6.68
N SER A 256 6.82 -0.09 -5.99
CA SER A 256 6.32 0.02 -4.62
C SER A 256 7.47 0.30 -3.65
N PRO A 257 7.33 1.28 -2.75
CA PRO A 257 8.25 1.48 -1.64
C PRO A 257 8.19 0.34 -0.64
#